data_4245157b87cf623dcd6b24a8c9ff3c8a
#
_entry.id   4245157b87cf623dcd6b24a8c9ff3c8a
#
_cell.length_a   1.000
_cell.length_b   1.000
_cell.length_c   1.000
_cell.angle_alpha   90.00
_cell.angle_beta   90.00
_cell.angle_gamma   90.00
#
_symmetry.space_group_name_H-M   'P 1'
#
loop_
_entity.id
_entity.type
_entity.pdbx_description
1 polymer ?
#
loop_
_entity_poly.entity_id
_entity_poly.type
_entity_poly.pdbx_seq_one_letter_code
_entity_poly.pdbx_strand_id
1 'polypeptide(L)'
;MKKLLFSILIFLSACMTYANTNIADIIKNMPKEFLPYINDNMRAELVNSIKNGDTINISSMLEETIAIDSISADFIRMRATKTTTIQLRLLDVSDSTTIICMVKTFEVPICESKISFFSTSWSLLSEDYGLPTFNDNTTTLDSLTFKPEDMNEDKYKEIRMCIEPVVTHADISSADKTITFGLGIPPIVTSEEKRDIKRILRQKTFKWEGGIFKKC
;
A
#
# COMPACT_ATOMS: atom_id res chain seq x y z
N MET A 1 14.23 -27.45 -67.08
CA MET A 1 13.03 -27.35 -66.21
C MET A 1 13.50 -26.99 -64.79
N LYS A 2 13.49 -25.71 -64.46
CA LYS A 2 13.93 -25.21 -63.15
C LYS A 2 12.76 -25.19 -62.20
N LYS A 3 12.80 -26.04 -61.14
CA LYS A 3 11.81 -26.00 -60.09
C LYS A 3 12.10 -24.86 -59.13
N LEU A 4 11.27 -23.83 -59.14
CA LEU A 4 11.30 -22.75 -58.16
C LEU A 4 10.72 -23.28 -56.83
N LEU A 5 11.57 -23.45 -55.82
CA LEU A 5 11.15 -23.68 -54.46
C LEU A 5 10.78 -22.33 -53.83
N PHE A 6 9.49 -22.06 -53.71
CA PHE A 6 8.97 -20.91 -52.95
C PHE A 6 9.01 -21.24 -51.46
N SER A 7 10.02 -20.78 -50.75
CA SER A 7 10.11 -20.93 -49.32
C SER A 7 9.22 -19.83 -48.69
N ILE A 8 8.04 -20.20 -48.23
CA ILE A 8 7.16 -19.33 -47.43
C ILE A 8 7.74 -19.27 -46.02
N LEU A 9 8.47 -18.20 -45.74
CA LEU A 9 8.90 -17.86 -44.40
C LEU A 9 7.67 -17.28 -43.63
N ILE A 10 6.97 -18.14 -42.91
CA ILE A 10 5.93 -17.71 -41.98
C ILE A 10 6.61 -17.04 -40.80
N PHE A 11 6.64 -15.69 -40.83
CA PHE A 11 6.93 -14.88 -39.67
C PHE A 11 5.78 -15.10 -38.66
N LEU A 12 5.98 -16.00 -37.71
CA LEU A 12 5.14 -16.10 -36.52
C LEU A 12 5.49 -14.88 -35.66
N SER A 13 4.84 -13.74 -35.94
CA SER A 13 4.81 -12.63 -34.99
C SER A 13 4.02 -13.12 -33.77
N ALA A 14 4.75 -13.60 -32.76
CA ALA A 14 4.20 -13.77 -31.44
C ALA A 14 3.72 -12.39 -30.98
N CYS A 15 2.45 -12.07 -31.22
CA CYS A 15 1.77 -11.02 -30.50
C CYS A 15 1.86 -11.41 -29.01
N MET A 16 2.86 -10.92 -28.30
CA MET A 16 2.84 -10.91 -26.86
C MET A 16 1.67 -10.02 -26.47
N THR A 17 0.51 -10.63 -26.28
CA THR A 17 -0.59 -9.99 -25.56
C THR A 17 -0.07 -9.76 -24.15
N TYR A 18 0.35 -8.55 -23.84
CA TYR A 18 0.57 -8.13 -22.48
C TYR A 18 -0.76 -8.32 -21.77
N ALA A 19 -0.89 -9.40 -21.02
CA ALA A 19 -2.02 -9.57 -20.13
C ALA A 19 -1.99 -8.40 -19.16
N ASN A 20 -2.94 -7.49 -19.32
CA ASN A 20 -3.06 -6.34 -18.42
C ASN A 20 -3.30 -6.90 -17.01
N THR A 21 -2.26 -6.91 -16.18
CA THR A 21 -2.31 -7.42 -14.82
C THR A 21 -3.35 -6.61 -14.07
N ASN A 22 -4.39 -7.26 -13.56
CA ASN A 22 -5.44 -6.61 -12.79
C ASN A 22 -5.40 -7.05 -11.32
N ILE A 23 -6.03 -6.27 -10.46
CA ILE A 23 -6.01 -6.51 -9.02
C ILE A 23 -6.68 -7.83 -8.63
N ALA A 24 -7.65 -8.32 -9.38
CA ALA A 24 -8.32 -9.59 -9.11
C ALA A 24 -7.38 -10.79 -9.29
N ASP A 25 -6.53 -10.75 -10.32
CA ASP A 25 -5.54 -11.81 -10.57
C ASP A 25 -4.43 -11.78 -9.51
N ILE A 26 -4.05 -10.59 -9.05
CA ILE A 26 -3.11 -10.42 -7.93
C ILE A 26 -3.69 -11.04 -6.65
N ILE A 27 -4.94 -10.75 -6.28
CA ILE A 27 -5.60 -11.32 -5.09
C ILE A 27 -5.77 -12.83 -5.21
N LYS A 28 -6.10 -13.34 -6.39
CA LYS A 28 -6.22 -14.78 -6.65
C LYS A 28 -4.94 -15.53 -6.27
N ASN A 29 -3.79 -14.98 -6.61
CA ASN A 29 -2.46 -15.57 -6.42
C ASN A 29 -1.75 -15.09 -5.14
N MET A 30 -2.41 -14.26 -4.31
CA MET A 30 -1.84 -13.73 -3.07
C MET A 30 -1.47 -14.87 -2.11
N PRO A 31 -0.25 -14.90 -1.54
CA PRO A 31 0.15 -15.88 -0.53
C PRO A 31 -0.82 -15.92 0.66
N LYS A 32 -1.06 -17.15 1.17
CA LYS A 32 -2.02 -17.34 2.29
C LYS A 32 -1.66 -16.58 3.55
N GLU A 33 -0.38 -16.28 3.76
CA GLU A 33 0.14 -15.54 4.91
C GLU A 33 -0.38 -14.09 5.00
N PHE A 34 -0.80 -13.49 3.89
CA PHE A 34 -1.37 -12.14 3.90
C PHE A 34 -2.85 -12.13 4.27
N LEU A 35 -3.57 -13.22 3.98
CA LEU A 35 -4.97 -13.43 4.35
C LEU A 35 -5.14 -14.83 4.99
N PRO A 36 -4.58 -15.06 6.19
CA PRO A 36 -4.50 -16.42 6.78
C PRO A 36 -5.86 -16.98 7.21
N TYR A 37 -6.87 -16.14 7.38
CA TYR A 37 -8.17 -16.52 7.92
C TYR A 37 -9.24 -16.74 6.85
N ILE A 38 -8.84 -16.90 5.57
CA ILE A 38 -9.73 -17.30 4.49
C ILE A 38 -9.27 -18.61 3.87
N ASN A 39 -10.22 -19.49 3.60
CA ASN A 39 -10.00 -20.71 2.83
C ASN A 39 -10.10 -20.45 1.33
N ASP A 40 -9.87 -21.47 0.51
CA ASP A 40 -9.84 -21.32 -0.95
C ASP A 40 -11.23 -20.95 -1.53
N ASN A 41 -12.34 -21.38 -0.92
CA ASN A 41 -13.71 -21.02 -1.34
C ASN A 41 -13.99 -19.52 -1.04
N MET A 42 -13.66 -19.06 0.16
CA MET A 42 -13.77 -17.65 0.55
C MET A 42 -12.89 -16.75 -0.34
N ARG A 43 -11.70 -17.24 -0.71
CA ARG A 43 -10.82 -16.53 -1.66
C ARG A 43 -11.45 -16.45 -3.05
N ALA A 44 -12.06 -17.52 -3.54
CA ALA A 44 -12.76 -17.52 -4.83
C ALA A 44 -13.93 -16.52 -4.81
N GLU A 45 -14.69 -16.47 -3.72
CA GLU A 45 -15.76 -15.49 -3.52
C GLU A 45 -15.22 -14.06 -3.53
N LEU A 46 -14.13 -13.78 -2.79
CA LEU A 46 -13.44 -12.49 -2.78
C LEU A 46 -13.02 -12.06 -4.20
N VAL A 47 -12.39 -12.96 -4.95
CA VAL A 47 -11.95 -12.69 -6.33
C VAL A 47 -13.12 -12.41 -7.26
N ASN A 48 -14.22 -13.15 -7.14
CA ASN A 48 -15.41 -12.93 -7.95
C ASN A 48 -16.04 -11.57 -7.67
N SER A 49 -16.12 -11.17 -6.40
CA SER A 49 -16.63 -9.86 -6.01
C SER A 49 -15.76 -8.72 -6.53
N ILE A 50 -14.44 -8.89 -6.45
CA ILE A 50 -13.48 -7.93 -7.02
C ILE A 50 -13.71 -7.77 -8.53
N LYS A 51 -13.93 -8.86 -9.27
CA LYS A 51 -14.20 -8.83 -10.71
C LYS A 51 -15.50 -8.13 -11.06
N ASN A 52 -16.49 -8.25 -10.20
CA ASN A 52 -17.81 -7.61 -10.39
C ASN A 52 -17.81 -6.14 -9.92
N GLY A 53 -16.76 -5.69 -9.23
CA GLY A 53 -16.72 -4.36 -8.62
C GLY A 53 -17.61 -4.23 -7.37
N ASP A 54 -17.97 -5.36 -6.76
CA ASP A 54 -18.85 -5.39 -5.59
C ASP A 54 -18.04 -5.10 -4.32
N THR A 55 -18.59 -4.23 -3.47
CA THR A 55 -18.13 -4.07 -2.08
C THR A 55 -18.86 -5.10 -1.23
N ILE A 56 -18.21 -6.23 -0.95
CA ILE A 56 -18.82 -7.27 -0.12
C ILE A 56 -18.11 -7.44 1.21
N ASN A 57 -18.87 -8.06 2.13
CA ASN A 57 -18.40 -8.52 3.40
C ASN A 57 -18.31 -10.05 3.37
N ILE A 58 -17.12 -10.62 3.49
CA ILE A 58 -16.89 -12.05 3.57
C ILE A 58 -16.59 -12.40 5.02
N SER A 59 -17.34 -13.34 5.59
CA SER A 59 -17.03 -13.87 6.92
C SER A 59 -15.76 -14.74 6.83
N SER A 60 -14.76 -14.40 7.65
CA SER A 60 -13.54 -15.19 7.80
C SER A 60 -13.76 -16.40 8.71
N MET A 61 -12.78 -17.31 8.79
CA MET A 61 -12.80 -18.44 9.73
C MET A 61 -12.78 -18.03 11.21
N LEU A 62 -12.48 -16.76 11.51
CA LEU A 62 -12.54 -16.17 12.85
C LEU A 62 -13.87 -15.48 13.14
N GLU A 63 -14.89 -15.67 12.31
CA GLU A 63 -16.17 -14.93 12.38
C GLU A 63 -16.01 -13.40 12.26
N GLU A 64 -14.84 -12.95 11.79
CA GLU A 64 -14.60 -11.55 11.47
C GLU A 64 -14.93 -11.28 10.00
N THR A 65 -15.35 -10.07 9.72
CA THR A 65 -15.71 -9.66 8.37
C THR A 65 -14.51 -9.09 7.64
N ILE A 66 -14.14 -9.69 6.50
CA ILE A 66 -13.27 -9.05 5.52
C ILE A 66 -14.14 -8.15 4.65
N ALA A 67 -13.81 -6.87 4.61
CA ALA A 67 -14.56 -5.88 3.84
C ALA A 67 -13.69 -5.23 2.78
N ILE A 68 -14.22 -5.06 1.58
CA ILE A 68 -13.61 -4.24 0.53
C ILE A 68 -14.12 -2.82 0.68
N ASP A 69 -13.24 -1.88 1.04
CA ASP A 69 -13.60 -0.48 1.24
C ASP A 69 -13.51 0.33 -0.06
N SER A 70 -12.57 -0.03 -0.95
CA SER A 70 -12.39 0.62 -2.26
C SER A 70 -11.68 -0.30 -3.23
N ILE A 71 -12.06 -0.23 -4.50
CA ILE A 71 -11.50 -1.05 -5.57
C ILE A 71 -11.44 -0.28 -6.90
N SER A 72 -10.39 -0.53 -7.68
CA SER A 72 -10.25 -0.17 -9.10
C SER A 72 -9.49 -1.27 -9.84
N ALA A 73 -9.20 -1.07 -11.13
CA ALA A 73 -8.45 -2.04 -11.91
C ALA A 73 -7.02 -2.29 -11.35
N ASP A 74 -6.41 -1.28 -10.74
CA ASP A 74 -5.04 -1.28 -10.26
C ASP A 74 -4.89 -1.03 -8.75
N PHE A 75 -6.01 -0.95 -8.00
CA PHE A 75 -6.02 -0.66 -6.57
C PHE A 75 -7.09 -1.45 -5.82
N ILE A 76 -6.77 -1.86 -4.61
CA ILE A 76 -7.75 -2.33 -3.62
C ILE A 76 -7.36 -1.88 -2.22
N ARG A 77 -8.37 -1.49 -1.44
CA ARG A 77 -8.28 -1.34 0.02
C ARG A 77 -9.27 -2.32 0.63
N MET A 78 -8.78 -3.17 1.52
CA MET A 78 -9.60 -4.13 2.26
C MET A 78 -9.24 -4.16 3.74
N ARG A 79 -10.25 -4.30 4.57
CA ARG A 79 -10.07 -4.65 5.98
C ARG A 79 -9.95 -6.16 6.09
N ALA A 80 -8.73 -6.64 6.38
CA ALA A 80 -8.43 -8.06 6.52
C ALA A 80 -8.89 -8.62 7.87
N THR A 81 -8.89 -7.77 8.92
CA THR A 81 -9.43 -8.00 10.27
C THR A 81 -9.98 -6.69 10.83
N LYS A 82 -10.55 -6.73 12.05
CA LYS A 82 -11.02 -5.51 12.75
C LYS A 82 -9.93 -4.45 12.96
N THR A 83 -8.66 -4.87 12.96
CA THR A 83 -7.51 -4.02 13.30
C THR A 83 -6.42 -4.01 12.24
N THR A 84 -6.68 -4.63 11.08
CA THR A 84 -5.68 -4.71 10.00
C THR A 84 -6.30 -4.36 8.67
N THR A 85 -5.74 -3.34 8.03
CA THR A 85 -6.08 -2.93 6.67
C THR A 85 -4.94 -3.30 5.72
N ILE A 86 -5.28 -3.80 4.54
CA ILE A 86 -4.34 -4.06 3.44
C ILE A 86 -4.75 -3.20 2.25
N GLN A 87 -3.77 -2.47 1.72
CA GLN A 87 -3.92 -1.73 0.48
C GLN A 87 -2.90 -2.27 -0.52
N LEU A 88 -3.35 -2.52 -1.74
CA LEU A 88 -2.49 -2.89 -2.86
C LEU A 88 -2.67 -1.89 -3.99
N ARG A 89 -1.55 -1.48 -4.57
CA ARG A 89 -1.51 -0.66 -5.78
C ARG A 89 -0.57 -1.30 -6.79
N LEU A 90 -1.04 -1.45 -8.03
CA LEU A 90 -0.19 -1.84 -9.14
C LEU A 90 0.54 -0.61 -9.67
N LEU A 91 1.85 -0.72 -9.81
CA LEU A 91 2.73 0.37 -10.23
C LEU A 91 3.58 -0.10 -11.42
N ASP A 92 3.52 0.66 -12.50
CA ASP A 92 4.31 0.35 -13.70
C ASP A 92 5.71 0.96 -13.53
N VAL A 93 6.72 0.10 -13.47
CA VAL A 93 8.14 0.50 -13.44
C VAL A 93 8.62 0.85 -14.85
N SER A 94 8.12 0.11 -15.84
CA SER A 94 8.35 0.32 -17.27
C SER A 94 7.14 -0.15 -18.07
N ASP A 95 7.17 0.00 -19.39
CA ASP A 95 6.09 -0.47 -20.29
C ASP A 95 5.81 -1.97 -20.18
N SER A 96 6.77 -2.75 -19.70
CA SER A 96 6.68 -4.21 -19.60
C SER A 96 6.73 -4.77 -18.17
N THR A 97 6.92 -3.92 -17.17
CA THR A 97 7.15 -4.35 -15.79
C THR A 97 6.23 -3.62 -14.83
N THR A 98 5.32 -4.37 -14.21
CA THR A 98 4.43 -3.91 -13.14
C THR A 98 4.83 -4.58 -11.82
N ILE A 99 4.79 -3.83 -10.73
CA ILE A 99 5.03 -4.31 -9.37
C ILE A 99 3.79 -4.08 -8.50
N ILE A 100 3.76 -4.75 -7.37
CA ILE A 100 2.75 -4.57 -6.33
C ILE A 100 3.36 -3.74 -5.21
N CYS A 101 2.79 -2.57 -4.92
CA CYS A 101 3.03 -1.86 -3.66
C CYS A 101 1.95 -2.28 -2.67
N MET A 102 2.36 -2.89 -1.56
CA MET A 102 1.47 -3.28 -0.46
C MET A 102 1.74 -2.42 0.76
N VAL A 103 0.68 -1.80 1.28
CA VAL A 103 0.66 -1.16 2.59
C VAL A 103 -0.22 -1.98 3.52
N LYS A 104 0.37 -2.58 4.54
CA LYS A 104 -0.35 -3.29 5.60
C LYS A 104 -0.32 -2.44 6.85
N THR A 105 -1.50 -1.99 7.29
CA THR A 105 -1.67 -1.11 8.44
C THR A 105 -2.26 -1.89 9.61
N PHE A 106 -1.64 -1.76 10.77
CA PHE A 106 -2.13 -2.21 12.07
C PHE A 106 -2.68 -0.99 12.80
N GLU A 107 -3.95 -1.02 13.19
CA GLU A 107 -4.63 0.16 13.72
C GLU A 107 -4.53 0.28 15.25
N VAL A 108 -4.14 -0.79 15.92
CA VAL A 108 -4.01 -0.84 17.38
C VAL A 108 -2.72 -1.53 17.80
N PRO A 109 -2.11 -1.12 18.93
CA PRO A 109 -2.50 -0.01 19.83
C PRO A 109 -2.23 1.38 19.26
N ILE A 110 -1.32 1.50 18.29
CA ILE A 110 -0.96 2.73 17.57
C ILE A 110 -1.04 2.41 16.08
N CYS A 111 -1.56 3.33 15.28
CA CYS A 111 -1.60 3.15 13.84
C CYS A 111 -0.18 3.08 13.25
N GLU A 112 0.17 1.90 12.73
CA GLU A 112 1.48 1.59 12.15
C GLU A 112 1.31 0.91 10.81
N SER A 113 2.13 1.25 9.82
CA SER A 113 2.10 0.62 8.51
C SER A 113 3.45 0.03 8.13
N LYS A 114 3.38 -1.15 7.52
CA LYS A 114 4.51 -1.76 6.81
C LYS A 114 4.28 -1.66 5.31
N ILE A 115 5.25 -1.10 4.60
CA ILE A 115 5.26 -1.05 3.13
C ILE A 115 6.16 -2.17 2.62
N SER A 116 5.70 -2.84 1.58
CA SER A 116 6.47 -3.89 0.90
C SER A 116 6.17 -3.87 -0.59
N PHE A 117 7.18 -4.15 -1.38
CA PHE A 117 7.06 -4.26 -2.83
C PHE A 117 7.22 -5.70 -3.26
N PHE A 118 6.40 -6.14 -4.20
CA PHE A 118 6.46 -7.49 -4.75
C PHE A 118 6.39 -7.45 -6.28
N SER A 119 6.97 -8.47 -6.90
CA SER A 119 6.64 -8.77 -8.29
C SER A 119 5.16 -9.20 -8.40
N THR A 120 4.61 -9.22 -9.61
CA THR A 120 3.25 -9.73 -9.86
C THR A 120 3.08 -11.22 -9.53
N SER A 121 4.18 -11.95 -9.36
CA SER A 121 4.22 -13.34 -8.85
C SER A 121 4.45 -13.44 -7.33
N TRP A 122 4.33 -12.34 -6.59
CA TRP A 122 4.50 -12.24 -5.14
C TRP A 122 5.91 -12.53 -4.61
N SER A 123 6.95 -12.39 -5.45
CA SER A 123 8.33 -12.39 -4.97
C SER A 123 8.65 -11.04 -4.34
N LEU A 124 9.14 -11.03 -3.10
CA LEU A 124 9.52 -9.81 -2.38
C LEU A 124 10.68 -9.11 -3.11
N LEU A 125 10.56 -7.81 -3.28
CA LEU A 125 11.57 -6.93 -3.85
C LEU A 125 12.27 -6.16 -2.72
N SER A 126 13.58 -5.97 -2.84
CA SER A 126 14.39 -5.28 -1.82
C SER A 126 14.49 -3.77 -2.03
N GLU A 127 14.00 -3.27 -3.16
CA GLU A 127 14.04 -1.85 -3.51
C GLU A 127 12.95 -1.08 -2.78
N ASP A 128 13.25 0.16 -2.36
CA ASP A 128 12.30 1.09 -1.72
C ASP A 128 11.58 1.99 -2.74
N TYR A 129 12.02 1.97 -3.98
CA TYR A 129 11.47 2.77 -5.08
C TYR A 129 11.38 4.27 -4.77
N GLY A 130 12.34 4.80 -4.01
CA GLY A 130 12.41 6.24 -3.67
C GLY A 130 11.54 6.67 -2.49
N LEU A 131 10.93 5.73 -1.76
CA LEU A 131 10.26 6.04 -0.49
C LEU A 131 11.30 6.25 0.62
N PRO A 132 11.01 7.16 1.57
CA PRO A 132 11.87 7.36 2.72
C PRO A 132 11.80 6.16 3.67
N THR A 133 12.91 5.87 4.33
CA THR A 133 12.98 4.97 5.48
C THR A 133 12.89 5.76 6.77
N PHE A 134 12.06 5.29 7.71
CA PHE A 134 11.84 5.93 9.02
C PHE A 134 12.45 5.05 10.12
N ASN A 135 13.80 4.87 10.08
CA ASN A 135 14.52 3.97 10.97
C ASN A 135 15.07 4.65 12.23
N ASP A 136 15.06 5.99 12.26
CA ASP A 136 15.54 6.79 13.40
C ASP A 136 14.45 7.74 13.88
N ASN A 137 14.20 7.74 15.19
CA ASN A 137 13.13 8.53 15.81
C ASN A 137 13.30 10.03 15.58
N THR A 138 14.52 10.55 15.71
CA THR A 138 14.79 11.99 15.59
C THR A 138 14.50 12.46 14.17
N THR A 139 15.08 11.81 13.18
CA THR A 139 14.87 12.15 11.76
C THR A 139 13.43 11.93 11.32
N THR A 140 12.75 10.93 11.87
CA THR A 140 11.32 10.69 11.63
C THR A 140 10.47 11.83 12.16
N LEU A 141 10.70 12.23 13.43
CA LEU A 141 10.00 13.36 14.03
C LEU A 141 10.27 14.67 13.29
N ASP A 142 11.54 14.98 12.94
CA ASP A 142 11.89 16.16 12.14
C ASP A 142 11.20 16.18 10.78
N SER A 143 10.99 14.99 10.24
CA SER A 143 10.36 14.80 8.95
C SER A 143 8.85 15.00 8.98
N LEU A 144 8.18 14.53 10.03
CA LEU A 144 6.73 14.42 10.15
C LEU A 144 6.11 15.32 11.22
N THR A 145 6.91 16.26 11.76
CA THR A 145 6.41 17.34 12.61
C THR A 145 6.90 18.71 12.11
N PHE A 146 6.23 19.76 12.55
CA PHE A 146 6.65 21.14 12.34
C PHE A 146 6.27 21.98 13.55
N LYS A 147 7.03 23.05 13.80
CA LYS A 147 6.69 24.00 14.85
C LYS A 147 5.76 25.08 14.29
N PRO A 148 4.51 25.20 14.81
CA PRO A 148 3.62 26.33 14.48
C PRO A 148 4.24 27.68 14.87
N GLU A 149 3.93 28.74 14.15
CA GLU A 149 4.47 30.08 14.40
C GLU A 149 4.07 30.63 15.80
N ASP A 150 2.87 30.27 16.26
CA ASP A 150 2.32 30.67 17.57
C ASP A 150 2.83 29.81 18.74
N MET A 151 3.74 28.86 18.50
CA MET A 151 4.28 27.95 19.50
C MET A 151 5.74 28.26 19.80
N ASN A 152 6.09 28.41 21.09
CA ASN A 152 7.49 28.55 21.50
C ASN A 152 8.25 27.21 21.38
N GLU A 153 9.57 27.30 21.41
CA GLU A 153 10.47 26.17 21.20
C GLU A 153 10.35 25.11 22.31
N ASP A 154 10.22 25.53 23.55
CA ASP A 154 10.15 24.60 24.69
C ASP A 154 8.86 23.81 24.68
N LYS A 155 7.74 24.45 24.40
CA LYS A 155 6.45 23.77 24.24
C LYS A 155 6.46 22.79 23.07
N TYR A 156 7.06 23.15 21.93
CA TYR A 156 7.22 22.26 20.79
C TYR A 156 8.02 21.01 21.13
N LYS A 157 9.15 21.18 21.86
CA LYS A 157 9.96 20.04 22.32
C LYS A 157 9.21 19.14 23.29
N GLU A 158 8.49 19.73 24.25
CA GLU A 158 7.65 19.00 25.21
C GLU A 158 6.61 18.13 24.49
N ILE A 159 5.89 18.68 23.51
CA ILE A 159 4.87 17.95 22.77
C ILE A 159 5.51 16.81 21.94
N ARG A 160 6.68 17.05 21.33
CA ARG A 160 7.40 16.00 20.60
C ARG A 160 7.78 14.81 21.48
N MET A 161 8.17 15.07 22.73
CA MET A 161 8.49 14.00 23.69
C MET A 161 7.28 13.14 24.06
N CYS A 162 6.05 13.65 23.89
CA CYS A 162 4.84 12.87 24.09
C CYS A 162 4.57 11.88 22.93
N ILE A 163 5.31 11.97 21.81
CA ILE A 163 5.18 11.04 20.68
C ILE A 163 6.14 9.87 20.88
N GLU A 164 5.84 9.00 21.83
CA GLU A 164 6.65 7.81 22.15
C GLU A 164 5.71 6.59 22.34
N PRO A 165 5.91 5.48 21.65
CA PRO A 165 6.94 5.23 20.61
C PRO A 165 6.66 6.00 19.30
N VAL A 166 7.74 6.32 18.58
CA VAL A 166 7.65 6.94 17.25
C VAL A 166 7.36 5.87 16.22
N VAL A 167 6.13 5.82 15.75
CA VAL A 167 5.71 4.89 14.67
C VAL A 167 5.08 5.66 13.52
N THR A 168 5.24 5.15 12.31
CA THR A 168 4.70 5.77 11.10
C THR A 168 3.58 4.95 10.52
N HIS A 169 2.62 5.62 9.93
CA HIS A 169 1.61 4.98 9.08
C HIS A 169 1.66 5.56 7.67
N ALA A 170 1.17 4.78 6.71
CA ALA A 170 1.10 5.17 5.32
C ALA A 170 -0.29 4.86 4.76
N ASP A 171 -0.71 5.67 3.79
CA ASP A 171 -1.96 5.51 3.06
C ASP A 171 -1.73 5.69 1.56
N ILE A 172 -2.23 4.75 0.74
CA ILE A 172 -2.19 4.85 -0.71
C ILE A 172 -3.51 5.44 -1.19
N SER A 173 -3.44 6.50 -1.98
CA SER A 173 -4.61 7.11 -2.62
C SER A 173 -5.28 6.12 -3.59
N SER A 174 -6.61 6.03 -3.52
CA SER A 174 -7.39 5.27 -4.52
C SER A 174 -7.53 6.01 -5.86
N ALA A 175 -7.38 7.35 -5.85
CA ALA A 175 -7.60 8.21 -7.02
C ALA A 175 -6.37 8.34 -7.91
N ASP A 176 -5.18 8.38 -7.31
CA ASP A 176 -3.92 8.55 -8.01
C ASP A 176 -2.85 7.63 -7.41
N LYS A 177 -1.67 7.62 -7.98
CA LYS A 177 -0.56 6.78 -7.51
C LYS A 177 0.28 7.53 -6.45
N THR A 178 -0.37 8.12 -5.44
CA THR A 178 0.30 8.77 -4.32
C THR A 178 0.28 7.92 -3.05
N ILE A 179 1.32 8.08 -2.23
CA ILE A 179 1.42 7.51 -0.89
C ILE A 179 1.72 8.63 0.11
N THR A 180 0.99 8.67 1.20
CA THR A 180 1.11 9.70 2.22
C THR A 180 1.50 9.08 3.55
N PHE A 181 2.55 9.63 4.18
CA PHE A 181 3.05 9.21 5.49
C PHE A 181 2.60 10.17 6.57
N GLY A 182 2.29 9.61 7.74
CA GLY A 182 2.01 10.34 8.97
C GLY A 182 2.55 9.61 10.20
N LEU A 183 2.47 10.25 11.35
CA LEU A 183 2.83 9.67 12.65
C LEU A 183 1.60 9.08 13.34
N GLY A 184 1.76 7.92 13.93
CA GLY A 184 0.80 7.33 14.86
C GLY A 184 0.77 8.16 16.16
N ILE A 185 -0.43 8.35 16.73
CA ILE A 185 -0.58 9.05 18.01
C ILE A 185 -0.65 8.00 19.12
N PRO A 186 0.23 8.07 20.15
CA PRO A 186 0.19 7.14 21.28
C PRO A 186 -1.19 7.13 21.98
N PRO A 187 -1.70 5.97 22.40
CA PRO A 187 -3.03 5.88 23.03
C PRO A 187 -3.05 6.38 24.46
N ILE A 188 -1.89 6.47 25.12
CA ILE A 188 -1.76 6.82 26.55
C ILE A 188 -1.70 8.32 26.81
N VAL A 189 -1.74 9.15 25.76
CA VAL A 189 -1.73 10.61 25.91
C VAL A 189 -3.11 11.14 26.32
N THR A 190 -3.11 12.22 27.10
CA THR A 190 -4.34 12.92 27.48
C THR A 190 -5.04 13.55 26.28
N SER A 191 -6.28 13.97 26.45
CA SER A 191 -7.01 14.67 25.38
C SER A 191 -6.37 16.00 24.99
N GLU A 192 -5.72 16.68 25.93
CA GLU A 192 -4.99 17.93 25.69
C GLU A 192 -3.71 17.66 24.88
N GLU A 193 -2.88 16.73 25.33
CA GLU A 193 -1.68 16.31 24.61
C GLU A 193 -2.01 15.83 23.19
N LYS A 194 -3.08 15.05 23.03
CA LYS A 194 -3.53 14.58 21.71
C LYS A 194 -3.89 15.75 20.79
N ARG A 195 -4.54 16.79 21.32
CA ARG A 195 -4.85 18.01 20.56
C ARG A 195 -3.57 18.75 20.17
N ASP A 196 -2.65 18.90 21.12
CA ASP A 196 -1.38 19.58 20.90
C ASP A 196 -0.48 18.81 19.91
N ILE A 197 -0.38 17.48 20.04
CA ILE A 197 0.30 16.63 19.06
C ILE A 197 -0.27 16.86 17.66
N LYS A 198 -1.59 16.82 17.48
CA LYS A 198 -2.22 17.04 16.17
C LYS A 198 -1.84 18.39 15.54
N ARG A 199 -1.57 19.42 16.32
CA ARG A 199 -1.15 20.76 15.82
C ARG A 199 0.23 20.76 15.20
N ILE A 200 1.12 19.88 15.65
CA ILE A 200 2.50 19.81 15.15
C ILE A 200 2.71 18.73 14.11
N LEU A 201 1.72 17.84 13.85
CA LEU A 201 1.85 16.79 12.84
C LEU A 201 1.86 17.38 11.43
N ARG A 202 2.73 16.81 10.63
CA ARG A 202 2.83 17.06 9.19
C ARG A 202 2.80 15.74 8.44
N GLN A 203 2.13 15.72 7.31
CA GLN A 203 2.17 14.60 6.38
C GLN A 203 3.22 14.83 5.30
N LYS A 204 3.75 13.73 4.76
CA LYS A 204 4.61 13.75 3.57
C LYS A 204 4.00 12.87 2.50
N THR A 205 3.80 13.44 1.33
CA THR A 205 3.21 12.76 0.18
C THR A 205 4.26 12.54 -0.91
N PHE A 206 4.21 11.36 -1.51
CA PHE A 206 5.07 10.97 -2.63
C PHE A 206 4.18 10.45 -3.75
N LYS A 207 4.50 10.81 -4.98
CA LYS A 207 3.78 10.40 -6.18
C LYS A 207 4.64 9.48 -7.03
N TRP A 208 4.02 8.42 -7.55
CA TRP A 208 4.69 7.51 -8.47
C TRP A 208 4.85 8.15 -9.84
N GLU A 209 6.07 8.34 -10.30
CA GLU A 209 6.41 8.93 -11.60
C GLU A 209 7.71 8.34 -12.14
N GLY A 210 7.64 7.78 -13.35
CA GLY A 210 8.84 7.25 -14.03
C GLY A 210 9.50 6.08 -13.31
N GLY A 211 8.71 5.21 -12.67
CA GLY A 211 9.21 3.99 -12.03
C GLY A 211 9.70 4.16 -10.59
N ILE A 212 9.54 5.34 -9.99
CA ILE A 212 9.90 5.64 -8.60
C ILE A 212 8.90 6.61 -7.96
N PHE A 213 8.86 6.63 -6.63
CA PHE A 213 8.15 7.66 -5.86
C PHE A 213 9.00 8.93 -5.75
N LYS A 214 8.40 10.07 -6.06
CA LYS A 214 8.98 11.41 -5.90
C LYS A 214 8.18 12.21 -4.91
N LYS A 215 8.86 12.98 -4.09
CA LYS A 215 8.21 13.87 -3.12
C LYS A 215 7.38 14.92 -3.85
N CYS A 216 6.11 15.12 -3.39
CA CYS A 216 5.25 16.21 -3.82
C CYS A 216 5.56 17.50 -3.06
#